data_fd86a0637275888caf7de8092423cce8
#
_entry.id   fd86a0637275888caf7de8092423cce8
#
_cell.length_a   1.000
_cell.length_b   1.000
_cell.length_c   1.000
_cell.angle_alpha   90.00
_cell.angle_beta   90.00
_cell.angle_gamma   90.00
#
_symmetry.space_group_name_H-M   'P 1'
#
loop_
_entity.id
_entity.type
_entity.pdbx_description
1 polymer ?
#
loop_
_entity_poly.entity_id
_entity_poly.type
_entity_poly.pdbx_seq_one_letter_code
_entity_poly.pdbx_strand_id
1 'polypeptide(L)'
;MKEKIQQKAITLFSDKGFSAVTMRQIAEALDISPGNLTYHYKSKNELIQVIYQRMHEEAKDYIISEGYITLHHFEQMMEKYYRLTQRYKFFFNDVVHITRQYPEVGKMYEESNLLRFEQGKKLLEYYVASGRMKPASSLIDYNKLVHNIWMVSAFWSSQEQVIATATYSVNKTTPVDMAMQLLIPHLTEKGLEEYQQIKKFTHTSNKL
;
A
#
# COMPACT_ATOMS: atom_id res chain seq x y z
N MET A 1 2.12 26.82 0.17
CA MET A 1 1.82 26.65 1.60
C MET A 1 1.03 25.35 1.86
N LYS A 2 -0.08 25.06 1.15
CA LYS A 2 -0.90 23.85 1.37
C LYS A 2 -0.07 22.55 1.37
N GLU A 3 0.81 22.37 0.40
CA GLU A 3 1.67 21.20 0.31
C GLU A 3 2.65 21.06 1.49
N LYS A 4 3.24 22.18 1.93
CA LYS A 4 4.12 22.18 3.12
C LYS A 4 3.36 21.75 4.39
N ILE A 5 2.09 22.18 4.53
CA ILE A 5 1.23 21.76 5.65
C ILE A 5 0.96 20.26 5.58
N GLN A 6 0.56 19.72 4.42
CA GLN A 6 0.33 18.28 4.24
C GLN A 6 1.58 17.47 4.59
N GLN A 7 2.73 17.85 4.04
CA GLN A 7 3.98 17.11 4.26
C GLN A 7 4.39 17.13 5.74
N LYS A 8 4.29 18.28 6.40
CA LYS A 8 4.58 18.40 7.84
C LYS A 8 3.60 17.57 8.67
N ALA A 9 2.31 17.59 8.33
CA ALA A 9 1.30 16.79 8.99
C ALA A 9 1.59 15.29 8.85
N ILE A 10 1.91 14.81 7.64
CA ILE A 10 2.29 13.41 7.37
C ILE A 10 3.48 13.00 8.25
N THR A 11 4.52 13.83 8.33
CA THR A 11 5.68 13.58 9.18
C THR A 11 5.28 13.48 10.65
N LEU A 12 4.57 14.46 11.18
CA LEU A 12 4.15 14.48 12.58
C LEU A 12 3.22 13.32 12.94
N PHE A 13 2.26 13.00 12.08
CA PHE A 13 1.38 11.84 12.25
C PHE A 13 2.16 10.52 12.28
N SER A 14 3.18 10.41 11.43
CA SER A 14 4.02 9.20 11.34
C SER A 14 4.93 9.03 12.56
N ASP A 15 5.40 10.13 13.15
CA ASP A 15 6.35 10.11 14.25
C ASP A 15 5.68 10.01 15.62
N LYS A 16 4.52 10.69 15.78
CA LYS A 16 3.85 10.83 17.08
C LYS A 16 2.52 10.06 17.17
N GLY A 17 2.09 9.44 16.06
CA GLY A 17 0.76 8.86 15.94
C GLY A 17 -0.29 9.89 15.52
N PHE A 18 -1.26 9.45 14.72
CA PHE A 18 -2.28 10.33 14.16
C PHE A 18 -3.10 11.04 15.27
N SER A 19 -3.56 10.29 16.28
CA SER A 19 -4.44 10.83 17.34
C SER A 19 -3.76 11.87 18.22
N ALA A 20 -2.46 11.75 18.46
CA ALA A 20 -1.71 12.63 19.36
C ALA A 20 -1.38 14.01 18.76
N VAL A 21 -1.48 14.18 17.44
CA VAL A 21 -1.11 15.43 16.76
C VAL A 21 -2.33 16.33 16.56
N THR A 22 -2.23 17.59 17.00
CA THR A 22 -3.23 18.63 16.84
C THR A 22 -2.90 19.60 15.71
N MET A 23 -3.90 20.32 15.20
CA MET A 23 -3.70 21.42 14.22
C MET A 23 -2.72 22.48 14.74
N ARG A 24 -2.79 22.80 16.03
CA ARG A 24 -1.88 23.75 16.68
C ARG A 24 -0.43 23.29 16.61
N GLN A 25 -0.14 22.04 16.91
CA GLN A 25 1.21 21.46 16.80
C GLN A 25 1.75 21.46 15.38
N ILE A 26 0.88 21.28 14.37
CA ILE A 26 1.28 21.38 12.95
C ILE A 26 1.65 22.83 12.62
N ALA A 27 0.88 23.82 13.09
CA ALA A 27 1.17 25.23 12.88
C ALA A 27 2.50 25.63 13.55
N GLU A 28 2.69 25.24 14.81
CA GLU A 28 3.93 25.46 15.57
C GLU A 28 5.15 24.84 14.86
N ALA A 29 5.04 23.62 14.32
CA ALA A 29 6.12 22.95 13.62
C ALA A 29 6.45 23.57 12.26
N LEU A 30 5.61 24.44 11.74
CA LEU A 30 5.80 25.21 10.49
C LEU A 30 6.16 26.68 10.73
N ASP A 31 6.24 27.09 12.01
CA ASP A 31 6.44 28.48 12.42
C ASP A 31 5.39 29.44 11.78
N ILE A 32 4.12 28.98 11.80
CA ILE A 32 2.98 29.80 11.35
C ILE A 32 1.93 29.93 12.46
N SER A 33 1.11 30.97 12.40
CA SER A 33 0.00 31.11 13.36
C SER A 33 -1.07 30.04 13.13
N PRO A 34 -1.80 29.60 14.18
CA PRO A 34 -2.96 28.73 14.04
C PRO A 34 -4.01 29.28 13.07
N GLY A 35 -4.21 30.62 13.03
CA GLY A 35 -5.11 31.27 12.08
C GLY A 35 -4.66 31.11 10.62
N ASN A 36 -3.35 31.16 10.34
CA ASN A 36 -2.81 30.88 9.00
C ASN A 36 -3.05 29.43 8.60
N LEU A 37 -2.84 28.47 9.52
CA LEU A 37 -3.13 27.07 9.22
C LEU A 37 -4.62 26.86 8.91
N THR A 38 -5.53 27.40 9.75
CA THR A 38 -6.98 27.24 9.57
C THR A 38 -7.53 27.96 8.34
N TYR A 39 -6.85 28.98 7.85
CA TYR A 39 -7.13 29.57 6.55
C TYR A 39 -6.96 28.56 5.40
N HIS A 40 -5.97 27.67 5.49
CA HIS A 40 -5.71 26.65 4.48
C HIS A 40 -6.53 25.37 4.68
N TYR A 41 -6.73 24.93 5.93
CA TYR A 41 -7.46 23.73 6.35
C TYR A 41 -8.25 24.03 7.62
N LYS A 42 -9.57 24.11 7.50
CA LYS A 42 -10.48 24.50 8.60
C LYS A 42 -10.43 23.54 9.79
N SER A 43 -10.06 22.26 9.53
CA SER A 43 -10.06 21.23 10.55
C SER A 43 -9.08 20.09 10.21
N LYS A 44 -8.77 19.26 11.20
CA LYS A 44 -8.01 18.01 11.00
C LYS A 44 -8.74 17.04 10.05
N ASN A 45 -10.10 17.07 10.05
CA ASN A 45 -10.92 16.30 9.14
C ASN A 45 -10.66 16.70 7.68
N GLU A 46 -10.70 17.99 7.36
CA GLU A 46 -10.39 18.49 6.01
C GLU A 46 -8.96 18.13 5.60
N LEU A 47 -8.01 18.29 6.49
CA LEU A 47 -6.61 18.00 6.24
C LEU A 47 -6.40 16.50 5.94
N ILE A 48 -6.99 15.59 6.72
CA ILE A 48 -6.84 14.14 6.49
C ILE A 48 -7.54 13.69 5.21
N GLN A 49 -8.69 14.27 4.85
CA GLN A 49 -9.35 13.99 3.58
C GLN A 49 -8.46 14.33 2.39
N VAL A 50 -7.85 15.51 2.39
CA VAL A 50 -6.95 15.95 1.31
C VAL A 50 -5.68 15.11 1.25
N ILE A 51 -5.10 14.74 2.40
CA ILE A 51 -3.95 13.84 2.46
C ILE A 51 -4.32 12.46 1.90
N TYR A 52 -5.50 11.94 2.24
CA TYR A 52 -5.97 10.66 1.70
C TYR A 52 -6.20 10.72 0.19
N GLN A 53 -6.84 11.77 -0.33
CA GLN A 53 -7.02 11.98 -1.77
C GLN A 53 -5.68 11.99 -2.51
N ARG A 54 -4.68 12.68 -1.97
CA ARG A 54 -3.32 12.68 -2.54
C ARG A 54 -2.72 11.27 -2.56
N MET A 55 -2.84 10.53 -1.46
CA MET A 55 -2.37 9.14 -1.39
C MET A 55 -3.09 8.24 -2.42
N HIS A 56 -4.39 8.42 -2.58
CA HIS A 56 -5.18 7.69 -3.58
C HIS A 56 -4.73 8.01 -5.01
N GLU A 57 -4.54 9.27 -5.34
CA GLU A 57 -4.05 9.70 -6.66
C GLU A 57 -2.64 9.16 -6.96
N GLU A 58 -1.74 9.13 -5.98
CA GLU A 58 -0.41 8.52 -6.15
C GLU A 58 -0.49 7.01 -6.45
N ALA A 59 -1.53 6.33 -5.95
CA ALA A 59 -1.68 4.87 -6.07
C ALA A 59 -2.49 4.40 -7.28
N LYS A 60 -3.29 5.28 -7.91
CA LYS A 60 -4.26 4.87 -8.93
C LYS A 60 -3.64 4.19 -10.14
N ASP A 61 -2.42 4.61 -10.52
CA ASP A 61 -1.73 4.12 -11.71
C ASP A 61 -0.73 2.99 -11.42
N TYR A 62 -0.77 2.40 -10.22
CA TYR A 62 0.16 1.32 -9.88
C TYR A 62 -0.18 0.01 -10.56
N ILE A 63 -1.47 -0.26 -10.79
CA ILE A 63 -1.92 -1.46 -11.50
C ILE A 63 -1.95 -1.17 -12.99
N ILE A 64 -1.07 -1.85 -13.73
CA ILE A 64 -1.03 -1.79 -15.19
C ILE A 64 -2.24 -2.56 -15.71
N SER A 65 -3.09 -1.91 -16.50
CA SER A 65 -4.33 -2.50 -17.03
C SER A 65 -4.24 -2.93 -18.48
N GLU A 66 -3.18 -2.53 -19.20
CA GLU A 66 -3.04 -2.75 -20.65
C GLU A 66 -1.62 -3.18 -21.03
N GLY A 67 -1.50 -3.90 -22.15
CA GLY A 67 -0.25 -4.33 -22.71
C GLY A 67 0.20 -5.72 -22.23
N TYR A 68 1.48 -6.05 -22.48
CA TYR A 68 2.08 -7.30 -22.04
C TYR A 68 2.55 -7.22 -20.60
N ILE A 69 1.76 -7.77 -19.68
CA ILE A 69 1.98 -7.69 -18.23
C ILE A 69 2.69 -8.96 -17.76
N THR A 70 3.89 -8.83 -17.22
CA THR A 70 4.72 -9.92 -16.68
C THR A 70 4.61 -10.03 -15.17
N LEU A 71 5.14 -11.12 -14.58
CA LEU A 71 5.28 -11.25 -13.13
C LEU A 71 6.21 -10.18 -12.53
N HIS A 72 7.17 -9.65 -13.30
CA HIS A 72 7.99 -8.52 -12.89
C HIS A 72 7.17 -7.23 -12.68
N HIS A 73 6.19 -6.98 -13.54
CA HIS A 73 5.28 -5.83 -13.35
C HIS A 73 4.46 -5.98 -12.06
N PHE A 74 4.04 -7.21 -11.71
CA PHE A 74 3.39 -7.45 -10.42
C PHE A 74 4.33 -7.13 -9.25
N GLU A 75 5.57 -7.61 -9.29
CA GLU A 75 6.58 -7.31 -8.26
C GLU A 75 6.81 -5.80 -8.13
N GLN A 76 6.99 -5.10 -9.25
CA GLN A 76 7.16 -3.62 -9.27
C GLN A 76 5.93 -2.88 -8.72
N MET A 77 4.72 -3.34 -9.05
CA MET A 77 3.47 -2.80 -8.51
C MET A 77 3.44 -2.93 -6.99
N MET A 78 3.76 -4.12 -6.47
CA MET A 78 3.81 -4.37 -5.03
C MET A 78 4.86 -3.52 -4.32
N GLU A 79 6.04 -3.32 -4.94
CA GLU A 79 7.07 -2.42 -4.41
C GLU A 79 6.63 -0.96 -4.38
N LYS A 80 5.94 -0.46 -5.42
CA LYS A 80 5.38 0.89 -5.45
C LYS A 80 4.37 1.06 -4.31
N TYR A 81 3.49 0.07 -4.14
CA TYR A 81 2.49 0.10 -3.07
C TYR A 81 3.16 0.04 -1.68
N TYR A 82 4.17 -0.80 -1.49
CA TYR A 82 4.94 -0.83 -0.25
C TYR A 82 5.60 0.52 0.07
N ARG A 83 6.25 1.16 -0.91
CA ARG A 83 6.80 2.52 -0.73
C ARG A 83 5.73 3.54 -0.36
N LEU A 84 4.53 3.42 -0.92
CA LEU A 84 3.39 4.26 -0.54
C LEU A 84 3.00 4.02 0.93
N THR A 85 2.85 2.75 1.36
CA THR A 85 2.50 2.43 2.75
C THR A 85 3.55 2.95 3.74
N GLN A 86 4.83 2.92 3.40
CA GLN A 86 5.89 3.50 4.22
C GLN A 86 5.82 5.02 4.31
N ARG A 87 5.49 5.72 3.19
CA ARG A 87 5.30 7.18 3.18
C ARG A 87 4.12 7.62 4.03
N TYR A 88 3.03 6.89 3.99
CA TYR A 88 1.79 7.17 4.71
C TYR A 88 1.57 6.20 5.88
N LYS A 89 2.66 5.75 6.53
CA LYS A 89 2.61 4.71 7.58
C LYS A 89 1.64 5.03 8.70
N PHE A 90 1.45 6.33 9.05
CA PHE A 90 0.48 6.75 10.05
C PHE A 90 -0.95 6.29 9.72
N PHE A 91 -1.32 6.31 8.42
CA PHE A 91 -2.65 5.90 7.99
C PHE A 91 -2.83 4.40 8.10
N PHE A 92 -1.86 3.62 7.61
CA PHE A 92 -1.92 2.16 7.62
C PHE A 92 -1.79 1.57 9.02
N ASN A 93 -1.09 2.25 9.93
CA ASN A 93 -0.99 1.84 11.33
C ASN A 93 -2.30 2.08 12.10
N ASP A 94 -3.04 3.13 11.78
CA ASP A 94 -4.25 3.55 12.48
C ASP A 94 -5.51 3.48 11.60
N VAL A 95 -5.49 2.69 10.51
CA VAL A 95 -6.53 2.68 9.47
C VAL A 95 -7.94 2.49 10.03
N VAL A 96 -8.13 1.56 10.95
CA VAL A 96 -9.43 1.29 11.55
C VAL A 96 -9.93 2.47 12.38
N HIS A 97 -9.02 3.12 13.13
CA HIS A 97 -9.36 4.29 13.93
C HIS A 97 -9.70 5.49 13.04
N ILE A 98 -8.85 5.78 12.05
CA ILE A 98 -9.03 6.93 11.14
C ILE A 98 -10.33 6.79 10.34
N THR A 99 -10.59 5.62 9.76
CA THR A 99 -11.79 5.39 8.93
C THR A 99 -13.09 5.45 9.73
N ARG A 100 -13.06 5.05 11.01
CA ARG A 100 -14.22 5.19 11.91
C ARG A 100 -14.43 6.63 12.35
N GLN A 101 -13.36 7.36 12.68
CA GLN A 101 -13.44 8.73 13.15
C GLN A 101 -13.77 9.74 12.05
N TYR A 102 -13.38 9.42 10.80
CA TYR A 102 -13.58 10.26 9.62
C TYR A 102 -14.33 9.47 8.53
N PRO A 103 -15.67 9.43 8.56
CA PRO A 103 -16.48 8.57 7.68
C PRO A 103 -16.25 8.82 6.17
N GLU A 104 -15.99 10.08 5.78
CA GLU A 104 -15.69 10.40 4.37
C GLU A 104 -14.38 9.74 3.92
N VAL A 105 -13.36 9.73 4.79
CA VAL A 105 -12.10 9.01 4.51
C VAL A 105 -12.36 7.50 4.46
N GLY A 106 -13.22 7.00 5.37
CA GLY A 106 -13.62 5.59 5.38
C GLY A 106 -14.27 5.16 4.08
N LYS A 107 -15.22 5.96 3.56
CA LYS A 107 -15.87 5.72 2.28
C LYS A 107 -14.88 5.72 1.11
N MET A 108 -14.02 6.73 1.02
CA MET A 108 -12.98 6.78 -0.02
C MET A 108 -12.02 5.58 0.05
N TYR A 109 -11.69 5.12 1.27
CA TYR A 109 -10.83 3.95 1.47
C TYR A 109 -11.51 2.66 1.01
N GLU A 110 -12.80 2.47 1.34
CA GLU A 110 -13.61 1.35 0.89
C GLU A 110 -13.69 1.29 -0.64
N GLU A 111 -14.09 2.39 -1.28
CA GLU A 111 -14.19 2.51 -2.75
C GLU A 111 -12.85 2.20 -3.42
N SER A 112 -11.75 2.72 -2.87
CA SER A 112 -10.40 2.45 -3.38
C SER A 112 -10.02 0.97 -3.28
N ASN A 113 -10.41 0.28 -2.21
CA ASN A 113 -10.10 -1.14 -2.04
C ASN A 113 -10.97 -2.03 -2.93
N LEU A 114 -12.25 -1.72 -3.09
CA LEU A 114 -13.13 -2.43 -4.02
C LEU A 114 -12.57 -2.35 -5.45
N LEU A 115 -12.14 -1.17 -5.88
CA LEU A 115 -11.50 -1.01 -7.19
C LEU A 115 -10.22 -1.86 -7.32
N ARG A 116 -9.37 -1.88 -6.29
CA ARG A 116 -8.15 -2.70 -6.29
C ARG A 116 -8.45 -4.20 -6.33
N PHE A 117 -9.50 -4.67 -5.67
CA PHE A 117 -9.92 -6.07 -5.75
C PHE A 117 -10.31 -6.45 -7.17
N GLU A 118 -11.11 -5.63 -7.84
CA GLU A 118 -11.49 -5.85 -9.23
C GLU A 118 -10.28 -5.82 -10.18
N GLN A 119 -9.39 -4.88 -10.01
CA GLN A 119 -8.16 -4.78 -10.81
C GLN A 119 -7.22 -5.97 -10.55
N GLY A 120 -7.05 -6.38 -9.29
CA GLY A 120 -6.26 -7.55 -8.91
C GLY A 120 -6.83 -8.83 -9.51
N LYS A 121 -8.14 -9.02 -9.48
CA LYS A 121 -8.82 -10.14 -10.12
C LYS A 121 -8.56 -10.19 -11.62
N LYS A 122 -8.74 -9.08 -12.34
CA LYS A 122 -8.46 -8.98 -13.77
C LYS A 122 -7.00 -9.30 -14.10
N LEU A 123 -6.05 -8.88 -13.27
CA LEU A 123 -4.64 -9.19 -13.43
C LEU A 123 -4.37 -10.70 -13.31
N LEU A 124 -4.96 -11.37 -12.31
CA LEU A 124 -4.81 -12.82 -12.15
C LEU A 124 -5.49 -13.59 -13.31
N GLU A 125 -6.67 -13.15 -13.75
CA GLU A 125 -7.34 -13.70 -14.94
C GLU A 125 -6.46 -13.58 -16.20
N TYR A 126 -5.78 -12.43 -16.38
CA TYR A 126 -4.80 -12.24 -17.44
C TYR A 126 -3.62 -13.23 -17.33
N TYR A 127 -3.09 -13.48 -16.12
CA TYR A 127 -2.02 -14.45 -15.92
C TYR A 127 -2.47 -15.87 -16.22
N VAL A 128 -3.72 -16.22 -15.92
CA VAL A 128 -4.32 -17.51 -16.32
C VAL A 128 -4.42 -17.60 -17.84
N ALA A 129 -5.03 -16.60 -18.49
CA ALA A 129 -5.20 -16.55 -19.94
C ALA A 129 -3.87 -16.60 -20.72
N SER A 130 -2.81 -15.98 -20.16
CA SER A 130 -1.46 -16.01 -20.75
C SER A 130 -0.67 -17.27 -20.43
N GLY A 131 -1.25 -18.22 -19.68
CA GLY A 131 -0.65 -19.50 -19.32
C GLY A 131 0.43 -19.42 -18.23
N ARG A 132 0.51 -18.30 -17.50
CA ARG A 132 1.44 -18.12 -16.36
C ARG A 132 0.92 -18.71 -15.07
N MET A 133 -0.40 -18.71 -14.88
CA MET A 133 -1.07 -19.25 -13.69
C MET A 133 -2.00 -20.39 -14.08
N LYS A 134 -2.18 -21.31 -13.13
CA LYS A 134 -3.12 -22.43 -13.23
C LYS A 134 -4.55 -21.89 -13.32
N PRO A 135 -5.49 -22.55 -14.01
CA PRO A 135 -6.90 -22.14 -14.00
C PRO A 135 -7.50 -22.24 -12.61
N ALA A 136 -8.52 -21.44 -12.33
CA ALA A 136 -9.32 -21.56 -11.10
C ALA A 136 -9.97 -22.95 -11.01
N SER A 137 -10.19 -23.43 -9.80
CA SER A 137 -10.79 -24.76 -9.53
C SER A 137 -11.53 -24.73 -8.20
N SER A 138 -12.10 -25.84 -7.77
CA SER A 138 -12.70 -25.96 -6.43
C SER A 138 -11.70 -25.71 -5.28
N LEU A 139 -10.40 -25.85 -5.54
CA LEU A 139 -9.31 -25.62 -4.58
C LEU A 139 -8.58 -24.29 -4.77
N ILE A 140 -8.76 -23.63 -5.92
CA ILE A 140 -8.07 -22.40 -6.30
C ILE A 140 -9.10 -21.30 -6.54
N ASP A 141 -9.23 -20.41 -5.56
CA ASP A 141 -10.11 -19.24 -5.59
C ASP A 141 -9.29 -17.94 -5.63
N TYR A 142 -9.24 -17.30 -6.79
CA TYR A 142 -8.46 -16.10 -7.00
C TYR A 142 -9.02 -14.85 -6.32
N ASN A 143 -10.32 -14.83 -5.97
CA ASN A 143 -10.85 -13.74 -5.14
C ASN A 143 -10.24 -13.78 -3.73
N LYS A 144 -10.09 -14.98 -3.18
CA LYS A 144 -9.41 -15.17 -1.87
C LYS A 144 -7.93 -14.85 -1.96
N LEU A 145 -7.27 -15.21 -3.06
CA LEU A 145 -5.86 -14.90 -3.25
C LEU A 145 -5.62 -13.38 -3.32
N VAL A 146 -6.43 -12.65 -4.08
CA VAL A 146 -6.37 -11.18 -4.13
C VAL A 146 -6.59 -10.59 -2.74
N HIS A 147 -7.57 -11.09 -1.99
CA HIS A 147 -7.85 -10.63 -0.63
C HIS A 147 -6.68 -10.88 0.32
N ASN A 148 -6.05 -12.07 0.26
CA ASN A 148 -4.88 -12.40 1.07
C ASN A 148 -3.68 -11.50 0.75
N ILE A 149 -3.42 -11.22 -0.53
CA ILE A 149 -2.37 -10.29 -0.97
C ILE A 149 -2.66 -8.89 -0.43
N TRP A 150 -3.91 -8.43 -0.51
CA TRP A 150 -4.33 -7.15 0.06
C TRP A 150 -4.12 -7.10 1.58
N MET A 151 -4.54 -8.13 2.32
CA MET A 151 -4.36 -8.22 3.77
C MET A 151 -2.88 -8.08 4.17
N VAL A 152 -2.01 -8.83 3.51
CA VAL A 152 -0.56 -8.75 3.75
C VAL A 152 -0.06 -7.32 3.47
N SER A 153 -0.45 -6.74 2.35
CA SER A 153 0.07 -5.44 1.91
C SER A 153 -0.44 -4.27 2.76
N ALA A 154 -1.74 -4.29 3.13
CA ALA A 154 -2.39 -3.19 3.85
C ALA A 154 -2.02 -3.17 5.35
N PHE A 155 -1.83 -4.34 5.97
CA PHE A 155 -1.59 -4.45 7.40
C PHE A 155 -0.13 -4.76 7.77
N TRP A 156 0.78 -4.83 6.79
CA TRP A 156 2.20 -5.10 7.01
C TRP A 156 2.84 -4.09 7.98
N SER A 157 2.61 -2.80 7.75
CA SER A 157 3.19 -1.72 8.56
C SER A 157 2.78 -1.81 10.03
N SER A 158 1.52 -2.12 10.31
CA SER A 158 1.02 -2.32 11.67
C SER A 158 1.66 -3.53 12.34
N GLN A 159 1.78 -4.64 11.62
CA GLN A 159 2.40 -5.86 12.13
C GLN A 159 3.90 -5.64 12.41
N GLU A 160 4.62 -5.01 11.49
CA GLU A 160 6.04 -4.70 11.61
C GLU A 160 6.32 -3.86 12.87
N GLN A 161 5.46 -2.87 13.17
CA GLN A 161 5.57 -2.05 14.36
C GLN A 161 5.42 -2.86 15.66
N VAL A 162 4.51 -3.82 15.67
CA VAL A 162 4.26 -4.68 16.85
C VAL A 162 5.37 -5.69 17.06
N ILE A 163 5.88 -6.30 15.99
CA ILE A 163 6.89 -7.36 16.07
C ILE A 163 8.31 -6.81 16.24
N ALA A 164 8.57 -5.55 15.87
CA ALA A 164 9.89 -4.93 15.96
C ALA A 164 10.52 -4.97 17.38
N THR A 165 9.70 -5.14 18.42
CA THR A 165 10.12 -5.29 19.82
C THR A 165 10.37 -6.75 20.23
N ALA A 166 10.01 -7.71 19.40
CA ALA A 166 10.20 -9.13 19.70
C ALA A 166 11.54 -9.64 19.17
N THR A 167 12.11 -10.64 19.83
CA THR A 167 13.33 -11.37 19.41
C THR A 167 13.18 -12.07 18.04
N TYR A 168 11.96 -12.10 17.52
CA TYR A 168 11.61 -12.62 16.21
C TYR A 168 11.84 -11.53 15.16
N SER A 169 13.08 -11.40 14.72
CA SER A 169 13.36 -10.72 13.46
C SER A 169 12.73 -11.55 12.34
N VAL A 170 11.66 -11.05 11.74
CA VAL A 170 11.21 -11.50 10.41
C VAL A 170 12.29 -11.02 9.45
N ASN A 171 13.42 -11.74 9.41
CA ASN A 171 14.65 -11.38 8.76
C ASN A 171 14.38 -10.82 7.36
N LYS A 172 14.45 -9.49 7.21
CA LYS A 172 14.47 -8.77 5.93
C LYS A 172 13.34 -9.13 4.94
N THR A 173 12.29 -9.84 5.37
CA THR A 173 11.13 -10.17 4.54
C THR A 173 10.30 -8.91 4.33
N THR A 174 9.89 -8.64 3.12
CA THR A 174 9.01 -7.52 2.77
C THR A 174 7.60 -8.00 2.47
N PRO A 175 6.58 -7.14 2.47
CA PRO A 175 5.25 -7.52 2.00
C PRO A 175 5.25 -7.91 0.52
N VAL A 176 6.25 -7.47 -0.26
CA VAL A 176 6.46 -7.89 -1.65
C VAL A 176 6.83 -9.37 -1.72
N ASP A 177 7.80 -9.79 -0.90
CA ASP A 177 8.20 -11.19 -0.80
C ASP A 177 7.02 -12.08 -0.38
N MET A 178 6.23 -11.62 0.59
CA MET A 178 5.05 -12.37 1.08
C MET A 178 3.97 -12.46 0.01
N ALA A 179 3.69 -11.39 -0.73
CA ALA A 179 2.74 -11.41 -1.84
C ALA A 179 3.20 -12.38 -2.95
N MET A 180 4.50 -12.39 -3.27
CA MET A 180 5.07 -13.34 -4.23
C MET A 180 4.96 -14.78 -3.72
N GLN A 181 5.21 -15.05 -2.44
CA GLN A 181 5.05 -16.38 -1.84
C GLN A 181 3.60 -16.89 -1.91
N LEU A 182 2.61 -16.00 -1.79
CA LEU A 182 1.21 -16.35 -2.01
C LEU A 182 0.91 -16.70 -3.47
N LEU A 183 1.60 -16.06 -4.42
CA LEU A 183 1.37 -16.26 -5.85
C LEU A 183 2.05 -17.52 -6.40
N ILE A 184 3.27 -17.83 -5.95
CA ILE A 184 4.14 -18.92 -6.49
C ILE A 184 3.43 -20.28 -6.58
N PRO A 185 2.66 -20.77 -5.58
CA PRO A 185 1.99 -22.07 -5.66
C PRO A 185 0.98 -22.20 -6.81
N HIS A 186 0.51 -21.08 -7.32
CA HIS A 186 -0.47 -20.98 -8.38
C HIS A 186 0.16 -20.85 -9.79
N LEU A 187 1.48 -20.72 -9.88
CA LEU A 187 2.18 -20.61 -11.16
C LEU A 187 2.21 -21.95 -11.89
N THR A 188 2.19 -21.89 -13.22
CA THR A 188 2.52 -22.99 -14.12
C THR A 188 4.05 -23.10 -14.28
N GLU A 189 4.55 -24.12 -15.01
CA GLU A 189 5.97 -24.21 -15.36
C GLU A 189 6.45 -22.92 -16.05
N LYS A 190 5.69 -22.42 -17.04
CA LYS A 190 5.98 -21.16 -17.73
C LYS A 190 6.08 -19.97 -16.76
N GLY A 191 5.15 -19.87 -15.80
CA GLY A 191 5.18 -18.81 -14.77
C GLY A 191 6.38 -18.95 -13.84
N LEU A 192 6.74 -20.16 -13.44
CA LEU A 192 7.91 -20.44 -12.60
C LEU A 192 9.22 -20.10 -13.30
N GLU A 193 9.35 -20.45 -14.58
CA GLU A 193 10.53 -20.09 -15.40
C GLU A 193 10.69 -18.58 -15.52
N GLU A 194 9.60 -17.83 -15.81
CA GLU A 194 9.61 -16.38 -15.85
C GLU A 194 10.03 -15.78 -14.49
N TYR A 195 9.47 -16.28 -13.39
CA TYR A 195 9.82 -15.83 -12.06
C TYR A 195 11.30 -16.08 -11.72
N GLN A 196 11.84 -17.25 -12.05
CA GLN A 196 13.25 -17.57 -11.84
C GLN A 196 14.18 -16.65 -12.64
N GLN A 197 13.82 -16.30 -13.88
CA GLN A 197 14.57 -15.35 -14.70
C GLN A 197 14.59 -13.97 -14.04
N ILE A 198 13.44 -13.47 -13.57
CA ILE A 198 13.35 -12.19 -12.85
C ILE A 198 14.30 -12.18 -11.64
N LYS A 199 14.28 -13.22 -10.82
CA LYS A 199 15.16 -13.31 -9.63
C LYS A 199 16.65 -13.30 -9.98
N LYS A 200 17.07 -13.94 -11.06
CA LYS A 200 18.46 -13.89 -11.53
C LYS A 200 18.89 -12.49 -11.93
N PHE A 201 18.04 -11.72 -12.64
CA PHE A 201 18.32 -10.35 -13.06
C PHE A 201 18.40 -9.38 -11.88
N THR A 202 17.47 -9.46 -10.91
CA THR A 202 17.46 -8.60 -9.74
C THR A 202 18.66 -8.84 -8.81
N HIS A 203 19.11 -10.09 -8.66
CA HIS A 203 20.31 -10.39 -7.87
C HIS A 203 21.62 -9.92 -8.51
N THR A 204 21.67 -9.82 -9.83
CA THR A 204 22.86 -9.32 -10.54
C THR A 204 22.96 -7.79 -10.50
N SER A 205 21.82 -7.09 -10.54
CA SER A 205 21.77 -5.62 -10.49
C SER A 205 22.07 -5.03 -9.09
N ASN A 206 21.89 -5.81 -8.03
CA ASN A 206 22.20 -5.37 -6.65
C ASN A 206 23.67 -5.61 -6.24
N LYS A 207 24.52 -6.13 -7.15
CA LYS A 207 25.96 -6.37 -6.90
C LYS A 207 26.89 -5.37 -7.62
N LEU A 208 26.32 -4.42 -8.35
CA LEU A 208 27.01 -3.30 -9.01
C LEU A 208 26.72 -1.99 -8.28
#